data_89cc55cb68407d987a7f32749b62b6fc
#
_entry.id   89cc55cb68407d987a7f32749b62b6fc
#
_cell.length_a   1.000
_cell.length_b   1.000
_cell.length_c   1.000
_cell.angle_alpha   90.00
_cell.angle_beta   90.00
_cell.angle_gamma   90.00
#
_symmetry.space_group_name_H-M   'P 1'
#
loop_
_entity.id
_entity.type
_entity.pdbx_description
1 polymer ?
#
loop_
_entity_poly.entity_id
_entity_poly.type
_entity_poly.pdbx_seq_one_letter_code
_entity_poly.pdbx_strand_id
1 'polypeptide(L)'
;MSKLTNKTLFVSGASRGIGLAIAKKAAQDGANVILAAKTAEPHPKLPGTIYTAAEEIEEAGGKAFPVLCDVRFEDQLEEAVNKGADHFGGIDICVNNASAIQLTNTLQTDMKRYDLMNQINARGTFLTSKKCLPFLLKA
;
A
#
# COMPACT_ATOMS: atom_id res chain seq x y z
N MET A 1 -7.06 -11.85 -21.10
CA MET A 1 -5.70 -12.37 -20.95
C MET A 1 -5.01 -11.72 -19.75
N SER A 2 -4.35 -12.52 -18.95
CA SER A 2 -3.72 -12.06 -17.72
C SER A 2 -2.36 -11.42 -18.02
N LYS A 3 -2.31 -10.10 -17.99
CA LYS A 3 -1.10 -9.33 -18.34
C LYS A 3 -0.08 -9.24 -17.21
N LEU A 4 -0.51 -9.45 -15.97
CA LEU A 4 0.34 -9.32 -14.79
C LEU A 4 0.54 -10.65 -14.05
N THR A 5 0.31 -11.77 -14.72
CA THR A 5 0.54 -13.10 -14.14
C THR A 5 1.99 -13.20 -13.63
N ASN A 6 2.16 -13.65 -12.41
CA ASN A 6 3.46 -13.76 -11.73
C ASN A 6 4.17 -12.43 -11.46
N LYS A 7 3.48 -11.30 -11.66
CA LYS A 7 4.00 -10.00 -11.22
C LYS A 7 3.47 -9.69 -9.84
N THR A 8 4.32 -9.13 -9.01
CA THR A 8 3.99 -8.78 -7.63
C THR A 8 4.02 -7.27 -7.45
N LEU A 9 2.91 -6.73 -6.94
CA LEU A 9 2.79 -5.33 -6.59
C LEU A 9 2.89 -5.13 -5.08
N PHE A 10 3.63 -4.11 -4.66
CA PHE A 10 3.52 -3.57 -3.31
C PHE A 10 2.68 -2.30 -3.40
N VAL A 11 1.53 -2.26 -2.73
CA VAL A 11 0.62 -1.11 -2.76
C VAL A 11 0.42 -0.58 -1.35
N SER A 12 0.82 0.65 -1.10
CA SER A 12 0.57 1.30 0.18
C SER A 12 -0.81 1.96 0.19
N GLY A 13 -1.46 1.98 1.36
CA GLY A 13 -2.80 2.56 1.49
C GLY A 13 -3.89 1.81 0.74
N ALA A 14 -3.75 0.48 0.64
CA ALA A 14 -4.59 -0.33 -0.25
C ALA A 14 -5.86 -0.90 0.38
N SER A 15 -6.19 -0.52 1.62
CA SER A 15 -7.36 -1.09 2.31
C SER A 15 -8.69 -0.56 1.76
N ARG A 16 -8.66 0.52 1.01
CA ARG A 16 -9.87 1.18 0.47
C ARG A 16 -9.52 2.14 -0.67
N GLY A 17 -10.55 2.74 -1.26
CA GLY A 17 -10.40 3.84 -2.22
C GLY A 17 -9.57 3.50 -3.45
N ILE A 18 -8.75 4.44 -3.88
CA ILE A 18 -7.94 4.34 -5.09
C ILE A 18 -6.94 3.18 -5.00
N GLY A 19 -6.27 3.03 -3.86
CA GLY A 19 -5.31 1.94 -3.68
C GLY A 19 -5.94 0.56 -3.84
N LEU A 20 -7.12 0.35 -3.26
CA LEU A 20 -7.86 -0.90 -3.42
C LEU A 20 -8.31 -1.10 -4.87
N ALA A 21 -8.77 -0.04 -5.53
CA ALA A 21 -9.18 -0.12 -6.93
C ALA A 21 -8.01 -0.53 -7.84
N ILE A 22 -6.83 0.05 -7.62
CA ILE A 22 -5.61 -0.33 -8.35
C ILE A 22 -5.28 -1.80 -8.11
N ALA A 23 -5.30 -2.23 -6.85
CA ALA A 23 -5.00 -3.61 -6.47
C ALA A 23 -5.97 -4.60 -7.10
N LYS A 24 -7.27 -4.29 -7.09
CA LYS A 24 -8.29 -5.14 -7.71
C LYS A 24 -8.11 -5.25 -9.22
N LYS A 25 -7.79 -4.14 -9.89
CA LYS A 25 -7.54 -4.16 -11.33
C LYS A 25 -6.31 -5.00 -11.66
N ALA A 26 -5.23 -4.84 -10.91
CA ALA A 26 -4.04 -5.67 -11.09
C ALA A 26 -4.35 -7.15 -10.86
N ALA A 27 -5.17 -7.45 -9.86
CA ALA A 27 -5.58 -8.82 -9.56
C ALA A 27 -6.40 -9.44 -10.69
N GLN A 28 -7.26 -8.66 -11.35
CA GLN A 28 -7.98 -9.11 -12.55
C GLN A 28 -7.03 -9.51 -13.67
N ASP A 29 -5.86 -8.89 -13.72
CA ASP A 29 -4.81 -9.21 -14.68
C ASP A 29 -3.85 -10.29 -14.16
N GLY A 30 -4.18 -10.96 -13.05
CA GLY A 30 -3.45 -12.11 -12.53
C GLY A 30 -2.33 -11.79 -11.55
N ALA A 31 -2.22 -10.55 -11.06
CA ALA A 31 -1.13 -10.13 -10.19
C ALA A 31 -1.23 -10.70 -8.78
N ASN A 32 -0.06 -10.77 -8.13
CA ASN A 32 0.05 -10.92 -6.69
C ASN A 32 0.12 -9.52 -6.07
N VAL A 33 -0.58 -9.29 -4.98
CA VAL A 33 -0.63 -7.98 -4.33
C VAL A 33 -0.22 -8.08 -2.87
N ILE A 34 0.87 -7.39 -2.52
CA ILE A 34 1.22 -7.11 -1.13
C ILE A 34 0.47 -5.83 -0.77
N LEU A 35 -0.54 -5.98 0.06
CA LEU A 35 -1.38 -4.84 0.38
C LEU A 35 -1.03 -4.32 1.77
N ALA A 36 -0.45 -3.13 1.80
CA ALA A 36 0.04 -2.50 3.02
C ALA A 36 -0.86 -1.34 3.41
N ALA A 37 -1.34 -1.35 4.64
CA ALA A 37 -2.13 -0.27 5.19
C ALA A 37 -2.12 -0.36 6.72
N LYS A 38 -2.49 0.72 7.37
CA LYS A 38 -2.51 0.78 8.83
C LYS A 38 -3.84 0.36 9.46
N THR A 39 -4.86 0.03 8.65
CA THR A 39 -6.20 -0.27 9.13
C THR A 39 -6.46 -1.77 9.14
N ALA A 40 -6.30 -2.40 10.30
CA ALA A 40 -6.61 -3.82 10.51
C ALA A 40 -8.00 -4.03 11.08
N GLU A 41 -8.59 -3.03 11.75
CA GLU A 41 -9.88 -3.13 12.40
C GLU A 41 -10.90 -2.18 11.76
N PRO A 42 -12.21 -2.54 11.78
CA PRO A 42 -13.23 -1.68 11.21
C PRO A 42 -13.27 -0.31 11.87
N HIS A 43 -13.50 0.73 11.06
CA HIS A 43 -13.65 2.10 11.53
C HIS A 43 -15.08 2.57 11.26
N PRO A 44 -15.77 3.24 12.22
CA PRO A 44 -17.17 3.63 12.05
C PRO A 44 -17.44 4.54 10.85
N LYS A 45 -16.46 5.36 10.46
CA LYS A 45 -16.60 6.36 9.39
C LYS A 45 -15.96 5.97 8.07
N LEU A 46 -15.11 4.93 8.06
CA LEU A 46 -14.34 4.54 6.87
C LEU A 46 -14.53 3.05 6.60
N PRO A 47 -14.89 2.67 5.36
CA PRO A 47 -15.11 1.26 5.04
C PRO A 47 -13.81 0.52 4.85
N GLY A 48 -13.84 -0.76 5.18
CA GLY A 48 -12.79 -1.69 4.81
C GLY A 48 -11.61 -1.76 5.76
N THR A 49 -10.99 -2.91 5.75
CA THR A 49 -9.75 -3.21 6.46
C THR A 49 -8.79 -3.87 5.47
N ILE A 50 -7.55 -4.15 5.88
CA ILE A 50 -6.62 -4.89 5.03
C ILE A 50 -7.16 -6.30 4.72
N TYR A 51 -7.94 -6.88 5.61
CA TYR A 51 -8.48 -8.24 5.42
C TYR A 51 -9.67 -8.26 4.46
N THR A 52 -10.59 -7.31 4.56
CA THR A 52 -11.70 -7.19 3.59
C THR A 52 -11.16 -6.85 2.20
N ALA A 53 -10.15 -6.00 2.13
CA ALA A 53 -9.49 -5.67 0.86
C ALA A 53 -8.82 -6.91 0.25
N ALA A 54 -8.14 -7.73 1.07
CA ALA A 54 -7.52 -8.96 0.59
C ALA A 54 -8.55 -9.92 -0.01
N GLU A 55 -9.71 -10.07 0.62
CA GLU A 55 -10.81 -10.89 0.09
C GLU A 55 -11.26 -10.38 -1.27
N GLU A 56 -11.46 -9.09 -1.43
CA GLU A 56 -11.88 -8.49 -2.70
C GLU A 56 -10.84 -8.69 -3.80
N ILE A 57 -9.55 -8.61 -3.47
CA ILE A 57 -8.46 -8.83 -4.41
C ILE A 57 -8.47 -10.29 -4.89
N GLU A 58 -8.64 -11.23 -3.99
CA GLU A 58 -8.69 -12.65 -4.35
C GLU A 58 -9.93 -12.99 -5.16
N GLU A 59 -11.08 -12.42 -4.83
CA GLU A 59 -12.31 -12.56 -5.62
C GLU A 59 -12.14 -12.01 -7.03
N ALA A 60 -11.28 -10.98 -7.20
CA ALA A 60 -11.01 -10.41 -8.51
C ALA A 60 -10.09 -11.27 -9.38
N GLY A 61 -9.44 -12.29 -8.81
CA GLY A 61 -8.63 -13.26 -9.58
C GLY A 61 -7.14 -13.25 -9.31
N GLY A 62 -6.68 -12.43 -8.37
CA GLY A 62 -5.27 -12.40 -7.97
C GLY A 62 -5.02 -13.08 -6.63
N LYS A 63 -3.84 -12.86 -6.10
CA LYS A 63 -3.46 -13.32 -4.77
C LYS A 63 -3.13 -12.11 -3.91
N ALA A 64 -3.53 -12.14 -2.65
CA ALA A 64 -3.31 -11.03 -1.74
C ALA A 64 -2.50 -11.46 -0.52
N PHE A 65 -1.59 -10.59 -0.10
CA PHE A 65 -0.87 -10.75 1.16
C PHE A 65 -1.04 -9.45 1.96
N PRO A 66 -2.02 -9.42 2.88
CA PRO A 66 -2.24 -8.23 3.68
C PRO A 66 -1.17 -8.09 4.76
N VAL A 67 -0.66 -6.88 4.93
CA VAL A 67 0.33 -6.59 5.95
C VAL A 67 0.04 -5.25 6.60
N LEU A 68 0.03 -5.23 7.92
CA LEU A 68 -0.19 -4.00 8.67
C LEU A 68 1.07 -3.14 8.60
N CYS A 69 0.93 -1.91 8.11
CA CYS A 69 2.07 -1.03 7.92
C CYS A 69 1.64 0.43 7.90
N ASP A 70 2.30 1.24 8.73
CA ASP A 70 2.21 2.70 8.66
C ASP A 70 3.49 3.20 8.01
N VAL A 71 3.37 3.86 6.85
CA VAL A 71 4.52 4.30 6.04
C VAL A 71 5.40 5.35 6.72
N ARG A 72 4.96 5.92 7.84
CA ARG A 72 5.76 6.84 8.62
C ARG A 72 6.90 6.17 9.38
N PHE A 73 6.81 4.86 9.61
CA PHE A 73 7.74 4.13 10.47
C PHE A 73 8.60 3.20 9.63
N GLU A 74 9.90 3.45 9.66
CA GLU A 74 10.86 2.73 8.83
C GLU A 74 10.89 1.23 9.12
N ASP A 75 10.87 0.84 10.38
CA ASP A 75 10.88 -0.57 10.80
C ASP A 75 9.64 -1.32 10.31
N GLN A 76 8.47 -0.69 10.36
CA GLN A 76 7.23 -1.29 9.86
C GLN A 76 7.27 -1.49 8.35
N LEU A 77 7.77 -0.50 7.62
CA LEU A 77 7.92 -0.59 6.17
C LEU A 77 8.90 -1.69 5.78
N GLU A 78 10.05 -1.74 6.44
CA GLU A 78 11.06 -2.77 6.17
C GLU A 78 10.48 -4.17 6.39
N GLU A 79 9.79 -4.38 7.49
CA GLU A 79 9.15 -5.65 7.80
C GLU A 79 8.08 -6.02 6.76
N ALA A 80 7.21 -5.06 6.41
CA ALA A 80 6.14 -5.28 5.45
C ALA A 80 6.68 -5.66 4.06
N VAL A 81 7.68 -4.92 3.59
CA VAL A 81 8.31 -5.16 2.29
C VAL A 81 9.01 -6.53 2.28
N ASN A 82 9.78 -6.83 3.31
CA ASN A 82 10.52 -8.09 3.38
C ASN A 82 9.58 -9.29 3.47
N LYS A 83 8.54 -9.24 4.29
CA LYS A 83 7.57 -10.32 4.41
C LYS A 83 6.82 -10.56 3.11
N GLY A 84 6.39 -9.48 2.46
CA GLY A 84 5.67 -9.58 1.19
C GLY A 84 6.55 -10.15 0.08
N ALA A 85 7.78 -9.66 -0.01
CA ALA A 85 8.75 -10.16 -1.00
C ALA A 85 9.07 -11.63 -0.78
N ASP A 86 9.24 -12.06 0.48
CA ASP A 86 9.48 -13.46 0.80
C ASP A 86 8.28 -14.32 0.41
N HIS A 87 7.08 -13.84 0.66
CA HIS A 87 5.85 -14.58 0.37
C HIS A 87 5.67 -14.86 -1.13
N PHE A 88 5.93 -13.87 -1.98
CA PHE A 88 5.72 -13.99 -3.43
C PHE A 88 7.00 -14.19 -4.23
N GLY A 89 8.17 -14.11 -3.61
CA GLY A 89 9.44 -14.31 -4.29
C GLY A 89 10.05 -13.05 -4.90
N GLY A 90 9.53 -11.87 -4.58
CA GLY A 90 10.07 -10.59 -5.06
C GLY A 90 9.00 -9.52 -5.21
N ILE A 91 9.39 -8.39 -5.77
CA ILE A 91 8.49 -7.26 -6.06
C ILE A 91 8.85 -6.69 -7.42
N ASP A 92 7.84 -6.57 -8.30
CA ASP A 92 8.02 -6.04 -9.65
C ASP A 92 7.56 -4.60 -9.78
N ILE A 93 6.57 -4.18 -8.99
CA ILE A 93 5.92 -2.87 -9.10
C ILE A 93 5.67 -2.34 -7.69
N CYS A 94 6.06 -1.08 -7.46
CA CYS A 94 5.76 -0.37 -6.23
C CYS A 94 4.75 0.75 -6.51
N VAL A 95 3.62 0.73 -5.82
CA VAL A 95 2.58 1.76 -5.95
C VAL A 95 2.51 2.56 -4.67
N ASN A 96 2.97 3.80 -4.73
CA ASN A 96 2.93 4.76 -3.63
C ASN A 96 1.57 5.45 -3.62
N ASN A 97 0.61 4.87 -2.93
CA ASN A 97 -0.74 5.40 -2.85
C ASN A 97 -1.08 6.00 -1.48
N ALA A 98 -0.42 5.56 -0.40
CA ALA A 98 -0.70 6.08 0.93
C ALA A 98 -0.53 7.60 0.97
N SER A 99 -1.54 8.31 1.47
CA SER A 99 -1.52 9.77 1.52
C SER A 99 -2.34 10.29 2.69
N ALA A 100 -2.10 11.56 3.02
CA ALA A 100 -2.92 12.31 3.95
C ALA A 100 -3.17 13.69 3.35
N ILE A 101 -4.36 14.23 3.60
CA ILE A 101 -4.74 15.54 3.08
C ILE A 101 -5.42 16.36 4.18
N GLN A 102 -5.23 17.68 4.12
CA GLN A 102 -5.89 18.63 5.00
C GLN A 102 -6.36 19.80 4.14
N LEU A 103 -7.67 19.94 4.01
CA LEU A 103 -8.28 20.96 3.14
C LEU A 103 -8.54 22.24 3.93
N THR A 104 -7.46 22.90 4.35
CA THR A 104 -7.50 24.18 5.06
C THR A 104 -6.53 25.16 4.41
N ASN A 105 -6.80 26.46 4.58
CA ASN A 105 -5.90 27.49 4.07
C ASN A 105 -4.65 27.58 4.96
N THR A 106 -3.69 28.41 4.56
CA THR A 106 -2.40 28.54 5.24
C THR A 106 -2.53 28.91 6.71
N LEU A 107 -3.42 29.84 7.03
CA LEU A 107 -3.59 30.30 8.41
C LEU A 107 -4.30 29.27 9.29
N GLN A 108 -5.16 28.44 8.72
CA GLN A 108 -5.97 27.47 9.44
C GLN A 108 -5.29 26.12 9.60
N THR A 109 -4.20 25.87 8.88
CA THR A 109 -3.49 24.60 8.96
C THR A 109 -2.53 24.61 10.13
N ASP A 110 -2.76 23.74 11.12
CA ASP A 110 -1.82 23.61 12.22
C ASP A 110 -0.58 22.79 11.80
N MET A 111 0.50 22.93 12.54
CA MET A 111 1.76 22.29 12.18
C MET A 111 1.73 20.79 12.34
N LYS A 112 0.90 20.27 13.24
CA LYS A 112 0.72 18.83 13.39
C LYS A 112 0.19 18.20 12.09
N ARG A 113 -0.79 18.85 11.45
CA ARG A 113 -1.35 18.39 10.19
C ARG A 113 -0.36 18.57 9.04
N TYR A 114 0.33 19.69 9.00
CA TYR A 114 1.37 19.94 8.02
C TYR A 114 2.45 18.86 8.07
N ASP A 115 2.95 18.57 9.27
CA ASP A 115 3.98 17.56 9.48
C ASP A 115 3.48 16.18 9.08
N LEU A 116 2.23 15.83 9.40
CA LEU A 116 1.63 14.56 9.02
C LEU A 116 1.58 14.39 7.51
N MET A 117 1.15 15.42 6.78
CA MET A 117 1.12 15.37 5.32
C MET A 117 2.50 15.14 4.73
N ASN A 118 3.53 15.83 5.24
CA ASN A 118 4.90 15.66 4.77
C ASN A 118 5.46 14.28 5.14
N GLN A 119 5.18 13.78 6.32
CA GLN A 119 5.62 12.46 6.76
C GLN A 119 5.06 11.34 5.89
N ILE A 120 3.82 11.46 5.47
CA ILE A 120 3.18 10.43 4.65
C ILE A 120 3.45 10.67 3.16
N ASN A 121 3.14 11.88 2.66
CA ASN A 121 3.15 12.14 1.22
C ASN A 121 4.56 12.24 0.63
N ALA A 122 5.49 12.86 1.35
CA ALA A 122 6.85 13.04 0.87
C ALA A 122 7.79 11.98 1.45
N ARG A 123 7.97 11.97 2.76
CA ARG A 123 8.89 11.03 3.42
C ARG A 123 8.45 9.58 3.24
N GLY A 124 7.17 9.28 3.39
CA GLY A 124 6.63 7.93 3.23
C GLY A 124 6.82 7.39 1.82
N THR A 125 6.63 8.22 0.81
CA THR A 125 6.85 7.84 -0.59
C THR A 125 8.32 7.51 -0.85
N PHE A 126 9.23 8.34 -0.37
CA PHE A 126 10.67 8.08 -0.50
C PHE A 126 11.06 6.78 0.20
N LEU A 127 10.62 6.62 1.44
CA LEU A 127 10.98 5.47 2.26
C LEU A 127 10.43 4.16 1.68
N THR A 128 9.18 4.16 1.23
CA THR A 128 8.56 2.99 0.58
C THR A 128 9.35 2.62 -0.67
N SER A 129 9.66 3.60 -1.50
CA SER A 129 10.46 3.38 -2.71
C SER A 129 11.85 2.83 -2.39
N LYS A 130 12.49 3.39 -1.37
CA LYS A 130 13.82 2.93 -0.92
C LYS A 130 13.80 1.47 -0.48
N LYS A 131 12.78 1.06 0.28
CA LYS A 131 12.69 -0.32 0.77
C LYS A 131 12.33 -1.31 -0.32
N CYS A 132 11.51 -0.91 -1.29
CA CYS A 132 11.16 -1.77 -2.41
C CYS A 132 12.26 -1.88 -3.47
N LEU A 133 13.09 -0.86 -3.62
CA LEU A 133 14.05 -0.78 -4.72
C LEU A 133 14.99 -1.98 -4.86
N PRO A 134 15.57 -2.55 -3.78
CA PRO A 134 16.42 -3.74 -3.92
C PRO A 134 15.71 -4.91 -4.60
N PHE A 135 14.42 -5.08 -4.36
CA PHE A 135 13.61 -6.13 -4.99
C PHE A 135 13.25 -5.77 -6.43
N LEU A 136 12.93 -4.50 -6.68
CA LEU A 136 12.62 -4.02 -8.02
C LEU A 136 13.80 -4.19 -8.99
N LEU A 137 15.01 -3.97 -8.50
CA LEU A 137 16.22 -4.11 -9.32
C LEU A 137 16.52 -5.56 -9.70
N LYS A 138 15.97 -6.52 -8.96
CA LYS A 138 16.14 -7.95 -9.24
C LYS A 138 15.03 -8.52 -10.11
N ALA A 139 14.00 -7.73 -10.36
CA ALA A 139 12.84 -8.19 -11.10
C ALA A 139 13.11 -8.37 -12.60
#